data_0946ad54d47ba492874a3a29599926bd
#
_entry.id   0946ad54d47ba492874a3a29599926bd
#
_cell.length_a   1.000
_cell.length_b   1.000
_cell.length_c   1.000
_cell.angle_alpha   90.00
_cell.angle_beta   90.00
_cell.angle_gamma   90.00
#
_symmetry.space_group_name_H-M   'P 1'
#
loop_
_entity.id
_entity.type
_entity.pdbx_description
1 polymer ?
#
loop_
_entity_poly.entity_id
_entity_poly.type
_entity_poly.pdbx_seq_one_letter_code
_entity_poly.pdbx_strand_id
1 'polypeptide(L)'
;MTDPSGSRGLYGFDARVAHPARVYDYWLGGKDNFEADRITGEETIAAYPAIRASARANRAFLARSVSYLAAEAGIRQFLDLGTGLPTASNTHEVAQSIAPESHVVYVDNDPLVLSHARALLTSSPEGFTAYLDADLRDTDQILEQAAGTLDFGRPVGIMLLAILHYIPDLAEARKIVARLVNAVPSGSYLTISHAASDISPEAMAEMIRRMNEHLADGNHVGRTREVVASFFDGLDLLEPGVVKVTEWRPESAAEAEGPTSLWGGVGRKPLPVSGSAG
;
A
#
# COMPACT_ATOMS: atom_id res chain seq x y z
N MET A 1 -26.60 -4.84 36.67
CA MET A 1 -27.18 -4.92 35.33
C MET A 1 -26.11 -4.42 34.38
N THR A 2 -25.30 -5.32 33.85
CA THR A 2 -24.25 -5.03 32.86
C THR A 2 -24.90 -5.00 31.49
N ASP A 3 -24.77 -3.86 30.82
CA ASP A 3 -25.25 -3.65 29.44
C ASP A 3 -24.52 -4.62 28.51
N PRO A 4 -25.22 -5.52 27.76
CA PRO A 4 -24.62 -6.45 26.84
C PRO A 4 -24.44 -5.86 25.42
N SER A 5 -24.72 -4.59 25.20
CA SER A 5 -24.41 -3.90 23.94
C SER A 5 -22.94 -3.49 23.97
N GLY A 6 -22.06 -4.42 23.56
CA GLY A 6 -20.66 -4.18 23.38
C GLY A 6 -20.43 -2.90 22.57
N SER A 7 -19.81 -1.95 23.22
CA SER A 7 -19.46 -0.63 22.72
C SER A 7 -18.74 -0.71 21.36
N ARG A 8 -19.46 -0.64 20.27
CA ARG A 8 -18.95 0.03 19.08
C ARG A 8 -18.74 1.47 19.52
N GLY A 9 -17.50 1.83 19.78
CA GLY A 9 -17.14 3.13 20.34
C GLY A 9 -17.71 4.27 19.50
N LEU A 10 -17.65 5.48 20.01
CA LEU A 10 -18.05 6.75 19.37
C LEU A 10 -17.50 6.92 17.93
N TYR A 11 -16.59 6.05 17.51
CA TYR A 11 -15.86 6.08 16.22
C TYR A 11 -16.26 4.99 15.22
N GLY A 12 -17.21 4.11 15.52
CA GLY A 12 -17.63 3.03 14.63
C GLY A 12 -16.70 1.81 14.58
N PHE A 13 -15.62 1.77 15.38
CA PHE A 13 -14.66 0.65 15.51
C PHE A 13 -14.32 0.39 17.00
N ASP A 14 -13.75 -0.79 17.30
CA ASP A 14 -13.28 -1.15 18.65
C ASP A 14 -11.79 -0.77 18.82
N ALA A 15 -11.53 0.31 19.57
CA ALA A 15 -10.17 0.77 19.89
C ALA A 15 -9.35 -0.20 20.78
N ARG A 16 -9.98 -1.27 21.32
CA ARG A 16 -9.31 -2.31 22.11
C ARG A 16 -8.69 -3.41 21.26
N VAL A 17 -9.00 -3.43 19.97
CA VAL A 17 -8.45 -4.36 18.99
C VAL A 17 -7.48 -3.60 18.10
N ALA A 18 -6.26 -4.11 17.94
CA ALA A 18 -5.26 -3.49 17.09
C ALA A 18 -5.68 -3.55 15.62
N HIS A 19 -5.35 -2.49 14.88
CA HIS A 19 -5.57 -2.42 13.43
C HIS A 19 -4.25 -2.16 12.69
N PRO A 20 -3.99 -2.82 11.55
CA PRO A 20 -2.74 -2.66 10.80
C PRO A 20 -2.34 -1.22 10.51
N ALA A 21 -3.28 -0.40 10.02
CA ALA A 21 -3.02 1.00 9.69
C ALA A 21 -2.55 1.81 10.90
N ARG A 22 -3.14 1.56 12.09
CA ARG A 22 -2.81 2.27 13.33
C ARG A 22 -1.50 1.77 13.96
N VAL A 23 -1.18 0.48 13.85
CA VAL A 23 0.13 -0.07 14.22
C VAL A 23 1.23 0.50 13.32
N TYR A 24 0.95 0.62 12.02
CA TYR A 24 1.89 1.23 11.07
C TYR A 24 2.13 2.72 11.38
N ASP A 25 1.08 3.47 11.73
CA ASP A 25 1.19 4.85 12.23
C ASP A 25 2.10 4.95 13.45
N TYR A 26 1.94 4.03 14.41
CA TYR A 26 2.80 3.96 15.59
C TYR A 26 4.27 3.71 15.22
N TRP A 27 4.57 2.81 14.27
CA TRP A 27 5.95 2.58 13.81
C TRP A 27 6.57 3.82 13.17
N LEU A 28 5.77 4.63 12.50
CA LEU A 28 6.21 5.90 11.91
C LEU A 28 6.38 7.03 12.93
N GLY A 29 5.91 6.84 14.17
CA GLY A 29 5.93 7.85 15.22
C GLY A 29 4.72 8.79 15.20
N GLY A 30 3.65 8.39 14.51
CA GLY A 30 2.37 9.09 14.49
C GLY A 30 1.64 9.04 15.83
N LYS A 31 0.50 9.71 15.90
CA LYS A 31 -0.30 9.86 17.14
C LYS A 31 -1.72 9.34 17.00
N ASP A 32 -2.10 8.86 15.82
CA ASP A 32 -3.45 8.41 15.50
C ASP A 32 -3.59 6.91 15.73
N ASN A 33 -3.16 6.47 16.93
CA ASN A 33 -3.14 5.10 17.39
C ASN A 33 -3.61 4.98 18.85
N PHE A 34 -4.16 3.83 19.21
CA PHE A 34 -4.70 3.54 20.52
C PHE A 34 -3.76 2.62 21.32
N GLU A 35 -4.14 2.32 22.56
CA GLU A 35 -3.31 1.49 23.45
C GLU A 35 -3.05 0.10 22.86
N ALA A 36 -4.07 -0.57 22.29
CA ALA A 36 -3.92 -1.87 21.65
C ALA A 36 -2.91 -1.83 20.50
N ASP A 37 -2.94 -0.77 19.67
CA ASP A 37 -2.02 -0.59 18.55
C ASP A 37 -0.59 -0.39 19.03
N ARG A 38 -0.39 0.39 20.11
CA ARG A 38 0.93 0.62 20.72
C ARG A 38 1.51 -0.64 21.36
N ILE A 39 0.70 -1.43 22.07
CA ILE A 39 1.12 -2.72 22.63
C ILE A 39 1.61 -3.62 21.49
N THR A 40 0.82 -3.80 20.46
CA THR A 40 1.19 -4.57 19.27
C THR A 40 2.46 -4.03 18.62
N GLY A 41 2.53 -2.70 18.47
CA GLY A 41 3.69 -2.00 17.92
C GLY A 41 4.98 -2.26 18.71
N GLU A 42 4.94 -2.20 20.04
CA GLU A 42 6.11 -2.47 20.88
C GLU A 42 6.53 -3.94 20.84
N GLU A 43 5.59 -4.88 20.86
CA GLU A 43 5.91 -6.31 20.75
C GLU A 43 6.54 -6.66 19.40
N THR A 44 6.04 -6.07 18.32
CA THR A 44 6.62 -6.25 16.98
C THR A 44 7.99 -5.60 16.84
N ILE A 45 8.23 -4.44 17.47
CA ILE A 45 9.55 -3.80 17.56
C ILE A 45 10.52 -4.67 18.37
N ALA A 46 10.08 -5.27 19.46
CA ALA A 46 10.92 -6.18 20.25
C ALA A 46 11.34 -7.42 19.44
N ALA A 47 10.45 -7.96 18.60
CA ALA A 47 10.75 -9.09 17.73
C ALA A 47 11.64 -8.71 16.52
N TYR A 48 11.40 -7.53 15.93
CA TYR A 48 12.16 -7.01 14.79
C TYR A 48 12.45 -5.51 14.96
N PRO A 49 13.54 -5.13 15.63
CA PRO A 49 13.85 -3.72 15.94
C PRO A 49 13.98 -2.80 14.71
N ALA A 50 14.28 -3.36 13.53
CA ALA A 50 14.37 -2.59 12.29
C ALA A 50 13.00 -2.25 11.66
N ILE A 51 11.87 -2.68 12.23
CA ILE A 51 10.53 -2.48 11.62
C ILE A 51 10.21 -0.99 11.40
N ARG A 52 10.61 -0.11 12.32
CA ARG A 52 10.42 1.35 12.16
C ARG A 52 11.20 1.91 10.97
N ALA A 53 12.42 1.43 10.76
CA ALA A 53 13.22 1.81 9.59
C ALA A 53 12.62 1.25 8.30
N SER A 54 12.13 0.00 8.35
CA SER A 54 11.44 -0.64 7.22
C SER A 54 10.17 0.11 6.83
N ALA A 55 9.37 0.58 7.81
CA ALA A 55 8.19 1.40 7.52
C ALA A 55 8.55 2.73 6.85
N ARG A 56 9.61 3.42 7.32
CA ARG A 56 10.12 4.63 6.65
C ARG A 56 10.66 4.35 5.26
N ALA A 57 11.38 3.24 5.06
CA ALA A 57 11.87 2.83 3.75
C ALA A 57 10.71 2.57 2.76
N ASN A 58 9.60 2.01 3.23
CA ASN A 58 8.40 1.83 2.42
C ASN A 58 7.78 3.18 2.01
N ARG A 59 7.74 4.16 2.90
CA ARG A 59 7.26 5.53 2.56
C ARG A 59 8.17 6.22 1.54
N ALA A 60 9.49 6.05 1.68
CA ALA A 60 10.45 6.55 0.69
C ALA A 60 10.27 5.85 -0.68
N PHE A 61 10.03 4.53 -0.70
CA PHE A 61 9.72 3.78 -1.93
C PHE A 61 8.42 4.28 -2.59
N LEU A 62 7.36 4.56 -1.81
CA LEU A 62 6.14 5.21 -2.32
C LEU A 62 6.50 6.52 -3.04
N ALA A 63 7.22 7.41 -2.35
CA ALA A 63 7.56 8.72 -2.91
C ALA A 63 8.37 8.58 -4.21
N ARG A 64 9.38 7.72 -4.26
CA ARG A 64 10.19 7.50 -5.48
C ARG A 64 9.39 6.89 -6.61
N SER A 65 8.55 5.89 -6.33
CA SER A 65 7.74 5.23 -7.35
C SER A 65 6.67 6.18 -7.92
N VAL A 66 5.97 6.93 -7.09
CA VAL A 66 4.98 7.93 -7.53
C VAL A 66 5.66 9.05 -8.32
N SER A 67 6.84 9.53 -7.85
CA SER A 67 7.62 10.54 -8.59
C SER A 67 8.00 10.06 -9.98
N TYR A 68 8.50 8.84 -10.10
CA TYR A 68 8.82 8.24 -11.40
C TYR A 68 7.57 8.14 -12.29
N LEU A 69 6.46 7.64 -11.74
CA LEU A 69 5.22 7.47 -12.50
C LEU A 69 4.66 8.82 -12.99
N ALA A 70 4.72 9.86 -12.16
CA ALA A 70 4.21 11.17 -12.53
C ALA A 70 5.15 11.93 -13.48
N ALA A 71 6.47 11.92 -13.20
CA ALA A 71 7.44 12.72 -13.95
C ALA A 71 7.89 12.05 -15.27
N GLU A 72 8.20 10.76 -15.21
CA GLU A 72 8.83 10.06 -16.35
C GLU A 72 7.81 9.23 -17.15
N ALA A 73 6.89 8.54 -16.49
CA ALA A 73 5.88 7.73 -17.16
C ALA A 73 4.63 8.51 -17.58
N GLY A 74 4.48 9.75 -17.13
CA GLY A 74 3.36 10.62 -17.49
C GLY A 74 2.01 10.20 -16.90
N ILE A 75 2.02 9.41 -15.82
CA ILE A 75 0.79 9.00 -15.12
C ILE A 75 0.17 10.21 -14.41
N ARG A 76 -1.15 10.33 -14.54
CA ARG A 76 -1.97 11.41 -13.94
C ARG A 76 -3.12 10.88 -13.10
N GLN A 77 -3.23 9.58 -12.98
CA GLN A 77 -4.28 8.92 -12.23
C GLN A 77 -3.69 7.82 -11.37
N PHE A 78 -4.05 7.79 -10.10
CA PHE A 78 -3.54 6.81 -9.14
C PHE A 78 -4.70 6.17 -8.37
N LEU A 79 -4.64 4.85 -8.23
CA LEU A 79 -5.51 4.07 -7.35
C LEU A 79 -4.64 3.49 -6.23
N ASP A 80 -4.77 4.05 -5.03
CA ASP A 80 -3.95 3.70 -3.86
C ASP A 80 -4.78 2.85 -2.88
N LEU A 81 -4.44 1.57 -2.79
CA LEU A 81 -5.19 0.54 -2.10
C LEU A 81 -4.49 0.14 -0.80
N GLY A 82 -5.21 0.23 0.32
CA GLY A 82 -4.65 0.07 1.65
C GLY A 82 -3.81 1.27 2.05
N THR A 83 -4.39 2.44 1.90
CA THR A 83 -3.71 3.73 2.06
C THR A 83 -3.10 3.93 3.45
N GLY A 84 -3.75 3.41 4.49
CA GLY A 84 -3.40 3.67 5.89
C GLY A 84 -3.66 5.11 6.31
N LEU A 85 -3.27 5.46 7.53
CA LEU A 85 -3.43 6.81 8.06
C LEU A 85 -2.57 7.81 7.29
N PRO A 86 -3.09 9.03 7.03
CA PRO A 86 -2.33 10.07 6.35
C PRO A 86 -1.01 10.39 7.07
N THR A 87 0.06 10.45 6.30
CA THR A 87 1.40 10.84 6.77
C THR A 87 1.98 11.88 5.82
N ALA A 88 3.21 12.33 6.03
CA ALA A 88 3.90 13.16 5.03
C ALA A 88 4.17 12.37 3.75
N SER A 89 4.15 13.03 2.61
CA SER A 89 4.40 12.47 1.27
C SER A 89 3.38 11.39 0.89
N ASN A 90 2.08 11.71 1.03
CA ASN A 90 1.01 10.86 0.50
C ASN A 90 1.04 10.84 -1.03
N THR A 91 0.45 9.85 -1.65
CA THR A 91 0.45 9.66 -3.10
C THR A 91 0.04 10.92 -3.86
N HIS A 92 -1.05 11.62 -3.44
CA HIS A 92 -1.47 12.86 -4.11
C HIS A 92 -0.48 14.01 -3.90
N GLU A 93 0.12 14.15 -2.71
CA GLU A 93 1.09 15.23 -2.45
C GLU A 93 2.30 15.07 -3.37
N VAL A 94 2.82 13.85 -3.52
CA VAL A 94 3.93 13.57 -4.43
C VAL A 94 3.52 13.75 -5.90
N ALA A 95 2.41 13.17 -6.32
CA ALA A 95 1.95 13.25 -7.71
C ALA A 95 1.63 14.69 -8.11
N GLN A 96 0.88 15.43 -7.28
CA GLN A 96 0.45 16.80 -7.57
C GLN A 96 1.57 17.83 -7.42
N SER A 97 2.65 17.55 -6.68
CA SER A 97 3.84 18.39 -6.69
C SER A 97 4.55 18.39 -8.04
N ILE A 98 4.37 17.34 -8.84
CA ILE A 98 4.97 17.16 -10.17
C ILE A 98 3.96 17.52 -11.27
N ALA A 99 2.74 17.06 -11.13
CA ALA A 99 1.64 17.25 -12.06
C ALA A 99 0.38 17.62 -11.28
N PRO A 100 0.13 18.93 -11.06
CA PRO A 100 -0.96 19.43 -10.21
C PRO A 100 -2.35 18.86 -10.56
N GLU A 101 -2.58 18.54 -11.82
CA GLU A 101 -3.83 17.95 -12.35
C GLU A 101 -4.03 16.47 -12.02
N SER A 102 -3.13 15.84 -11.23
CA SER A 102 -3.24 14.43 -10.91
C SER A 102 -4.45 14.10 -10.04
N HIS A 103 -5.14 13.01 -10.37
CA HIS A 103 -6.27 12.46 -9.64
C HIS A 103 -5.82 11.24 -8.83
N VAL A 104 -6.24 11.15 -7.57
CA VAL A 104 -5.90 10.02 -6.69
C VAL A 104 -7.15 9.51 -5.99
N VAL A 105 -7.40 8.22 -6.12
CA VAL A 105 -8.42 7.52 -5.33
C VAL A 105 -7.73 6.69 -4.28
N TYR A 106 -8.06 6.93 -3.04
CA TYR A 106 -7.61 6.22 -1.87
C TYR A 106 -8.65 5.21 -1.40
N VAL A 107 -8.22 4.01 -1.06
CA VAL A 107 -9.09 2.93 -0.59
C VAL A 107 -8.54 2.38 0.72
N ASP A 108 -9.37 2.33 1.76
CA ASP A 108 -9.06 1.69 3.03
C ASP A 108 -10.34 1.20 3.69
N ASN A 109 -10.25 0.23 4.60
CA ASN A 109 -11.39 -0.30 5.34
C ASN A 109 -11.42 0.13 6.82
N ASP A 110 -10.42 0.90 7.29
CA ASP A 110 -10.46 1.48 8.64
C ASP A 110 -11.24 2.80 8.63
N PRO A 111 -12.37 2.91 9.37
CA PRO A 111 -13.15 4.14 9.46
C PRO A 111 -12.34 5.34 9.98
N LEU A 112 -11.29 5.12 10.78
CA LEU A 112 -10.39 6.16 11.25
C LEU A 112 -9.57 6.75 10.11
N VAL A 113 -9.02 5.89 9.24
CA VAL A 113 -8.29 6.30 8.03
C VAL A 113 -9.14 7.23 7.19
N LEU A 114 -10.38 6.84 6.90
CA LEU A 114 -11.30 7.62 6.08
C LEU A 114 -11.68 8.97 6.71
N SER A 115 -11.86 8.99 8.04
CA SER A 115 -12.18 10.22 8.77
C SER A 115 -11.02 11.21 8.71
N HIS A 116 -9.78 10.75 8.94
CA HIS A 116 -8.56 11.56 8.86
C HIS A 116 -8.28 12.03 7.45
N ALA A 117 -8.41 11.15 6.47
CA ALA A 117 -8.19 11.45 5.08
C ALA A 117 -9.11 12.60 4.60
N ARG A 118 -10.42 12.52 4.90
CA ARG A 118 -11.39 13.58 4.56
C ARG A 118 -11.12 14.91 5.26
N ALA A 119 -10.56 14.88 6.47
CA ALA A 119 -10.31 16.08 7.26
C ALA A 119 -8.98 16.77 6.95
N LEU A 120 -7.95 16.01 6.59
CA LEU A 120 -6.57 16.48 6.55
C LEU A 120 -5.99 16.61 5.14
N LEU A 121 -6.47 15.82 4.18
CA LEU A 121 -5.87 15.81 2.85
C LEU A 121 -6.56 16.85 1.94
N THR A 122 -5.74 17.80 1.46
CA THR A 122 -6.17 18.86 0.55
C THR A 122 -5.49 18.65 -0.80
N SER A 123 -6.30 18.48 -1.84
CA SER A 123 -5.83 18.40 -3.22
C SER A 123 -5.35 19.76 -3.73
N SER A 124 -4.48 19.76 -4.74
CA SER A 124 -4.21 20.98 -5.52
C SER A 124 -5.51 21.49 -6.16
N PRO A 125 -5.60 22.78 -6.53
CA PRO A 125 -6.80 23.34 -7.20
C PRO A 125 -7.15 22.64 -8.52
N GLU A 126 -6.17 22.12 -9.24
CA GLU A 126 -6.32 21.45 -10.54
C GLU A 126 -6.51 19.94 -10.42
N GLY A 127 -6.10 19.36 -9.28
CA GLY A 127 -6.15 17.93 -9.01
C GLY A 127 -7.41 17.52 -8.25
N PHE A 128 -7.51 16.21 -7.99
CA PHE A 128 -8.64 15.67 -7.24
C PHE A 128 -8.22 14.48 -6.37
N THR A 129 -8.81 14.38 -5.18
CA THR A 129 -8.68 13.21 -4.31
C THR A 129 -10.05 12.68 -3.93
N ALA A 130 -10.23 11.37 -3.98
CA ALA A 130 -11.42 10.68 -3.48
C ALA A 130 -11.04 9.59 -2.49
N TYR A 131 -11.97 9.23 -1.60
CA TYR A 131 -11.77 8.24 -0.54
C TYR A 131 -12.91 7.24 -0.57
N LEU A 132 -12.56 5.97 -0.68
CA LEU A 132 -13.48 4.84 -0.72
C LEU A 132 -13.32 3.98 0.53
N ASP A 133 -14.44 3.67 1.17
CA ASP A 133 -14.56 2.69 2.24
C ASP A 133 -14.80 1.33 1.62
N ALA A 134 -13.76 0.49 1.53
CA ALA A 134 -13.90 -0.84 0.95
C ALA A 134 -12.76 -1.76 1.40
N ASP A 135 -13.08 -3.05 1.52
CA ASP A 135 -12.07 -4.11 1.64
C ASP A 135 -11.42 -4.36 0.27
N LEU A 136 -10.12 -4.58 0.26
CA LEU A 136 -9.37 -4.90 -0.97
C LEU A 136 -9.93 -6.12 -1.72
N ARG A 137 -10.59 -7.04 -1.00
CA ARG A 137 -11.27 -8.21 -1.58
C ARG A 137 -12.47 -7.84 -2.45
N ASP A 138 -13.10 -6.72 -2.17
CA ASP A 138 -14.25 -6.20 -2.93
C ASP A 138 -13.80 -5.42 -4.18
N THR A 139 -12.84 -5.97 -4.92
CA THR A 139 -12.15 -5.31 -6.03
C THR A 139 -13.10 -4.77 -7.10
N ASP A 140 -14.19 -5.46 -7.40
CA ASP A 140 -15.18 -5.00 -8.39
C ASP A 140 -15.91 -3.74 -7.91
N GLN A 141 -16.32 -3.69 -6.64
CA GLN A 141 -16.92 -2.51 -6.03
C GLN A 141 -15.96 -1.32 -6.01
N ILE A 142 -14.68 -1.58 -5.67
CA ILE A 142 -13.62 -0.55 -5.69
C ILE A 142 -13.51 0.06 -7.08
N LEU A 143 -13.41 -0.77 -8.12
CA LEU A 143 -13.27 -0.30 -9.50
C LEU A 143 -14.51 0.48 -9.98
N GLU A 144 -15.72 0.02 -9.64
CA GLU A 144 -16.96 0.71 -9.97
C GLU A 144 -17.02 2.11 -9.31
N GLN A 145 -16.70 2.20 -8.02
CA GLN A 145 -16.70 3.48 -7.31
C GLN A 145 -15.56 4.41 -7.76
N ALA A 146 -14.36 3.86 -8.00
CA ALA A 146 -13.22 4.64 -8.48
C ALA A 146 -13.45 5.24 -9.87
N ALA A 147 -14.28 4.63 -10.71
CA ALA A 147 -14.66 5.15 -12.04
C ALA A 147 -15.40 6.51 -11.97
N GLY A 148 -15.94 6.90 -10.80
CA GLY A 148 -16.46 8.24 -10.57
C GLY A 148 -15.39 9.34 -10.56
N THR A 149 -14.11 8.97 -10.40
CA THR A 149 -12.97 9.90 -10.28
C THR A 149 -11.88 9.62 -11.31
N LEU A 150 -11.64 8.33 -11.62
CA LEU A 150 -10.61 7.89 -12.56
C LEU A 150 -11.25 7.47 -13.89
N ASP A 151 -10.60 7.85 -14.97
CA ASP A 151 -10.93 7.38 -16.31
C ASP A 151 -10.11 6.12 -16.63
N PHE A 152 -10.71 4.95 -16.52
CA PHE A 152 -10.08 3.67 -16.83
C PHE A 152 -9.83 3.45 -18.35
N GLY A 153 -10.15 4.39 -19.20
CA GLY A 153 -9.69 4.46 -20.59
C GLY A 153 -8.28 5.04 -20.74
N ARG A 154 -7.74 5.62 -19.68
CA ARG A 154 -6.40 6.23 -19.61
C ARG A 154 -5.50 5.48 -18.64
N PRO A 155 -4.15 5.52 -18.82
CA PRO A 155 -3.23 4.84 -17.92
C PRO A 155 -3.38 5.25 -16.45
N VAL A 156 -3.33 4.26 -15.55
CA VAL A 156 -3.47 4.40 -14.10
C VAL A 156 -2.25 3.79 -13.41
N GLY A 157 -1.75 4.43 -12.36
CA GLY A 157 -0.80 3.87 -11.41
C GLY A 157 -1.55 3.17 -10.27
N ILE A 158 -1.49 1.84 -10.22
CA ILE A 158 -2.06 1.03 -9.14
C ILE A 158 -1.01 0.86 -8.05
N MET A 159 -1.34 1.27 -6.83
CA MET A 159 -0.43 1.21 -5.67
C MET A 159 -0.95 0.19 -4.66
N LEU A 160 -0.18 -0.87 -4.43
CA LEU A 160 -0.44 -1.93 -3.46
C LEU A 160 0.74 -2.01 -2.48
N LEU A 161 0.89 -0.97 -1.65
CA LEU A 161 2.04 -0.81 -0.78
C LEU A 161 1.75 -1.31 0.63
N ALA A 162 2.46 -2.36 1.05
CA ALA A 162 2.32 -2.98 2.36
C ALA A 162 0.87 -3.40 2.70
N ILE A 163 0.12 -3.89 1.72
CA ILE A 163 -1.28 -4.32 1.89
C ILE A 163 -1.52 -5.79 1.53
N LEU A 164 -0.93 -6.31 0.45
CA LEU A 164 -1.18 -7.69 -0.01
C LEU A 164 -0.77 -8.76 1.01
N HIS A 165 0.05 -8.42 1.98
CA HIS A 165 0.42 -9.34 3.05
C HIS A 165 -0.69 -9.57 4.10
N TYR A 166 -1.80 -8.84 4.03
CA TYR A 166 -3.04 -9.11 4.77
C TYR A 166 -4.04 -9.98 4.01
N ILE A 167 -3.66 -10.46 2.82
CA ILE A 167 -4.39 -11.49 2.06
C ILE A 167 -3.56 -12.77 2.12
N PRO A 168 -3.79 -13.68 3.10
CA PRO A 168 -2.91 -14.83 3.32
C PRO A 168 -2.99 -15.87 2.19
N ASP A 169 -4.16 -16.07 1.58
CA ASP A 169 -4.30 -16.95 0.42
C ASP A 169 -3.63 -16.35 -0.81
N LEU A 170 -2.62 -17.04 -1.33
CA LEU A 170 -1.86 -16.58 -2.49
C LEU A 170 -2.71 -16.57 -3.78
N ALA A 171 -3.64 -17.48 -3.94
CA ALA A 171 -4.51 -17.52 -5.12
C ALA A 171 -5.48 -16.35 -5.10
N GLU A 172 -6.03 -16.01 -3.93
CA GLU A 172 -6.86 -14.82 -3.73
C GLU A 172 -6.05 -13.53 -4.02
N ALA A 173 -4.85 -13.39 -3.45
CA ALA A 173 -3.99 -12.23 -3.70
C ALA A 173 -3.67 -12.06 -5.20
N ARG A 174 -3.36 -13.15 -5.91
CA ARG A 174 -3.14 -13.12 -7.36
C ARG A 174 -4.39 -12.74 -8.14
N LYS A 175 -5.57 -13.22 -7.72
CA LYS A 175 -6.85 -12.87 -8.34
C LYS A 175 -7.15 -11.38 -8.21
N ILE A 176 -6.92 -10.81 -7.02
CA ILE A 176 -7.07 -9.37 -6.77
C ILE A 176 -6.16 -8.57 -7.72
N VAL A 177 -4.85 -8.89 -7.75
CA VAL A 177 -3.88 -8.20 -8.61
C VAL A 177 -4.28 -8.33 -10.08
N ALA A 178 -4.60 -9.52 -10.54
CA ALA A 178 -5.02 -9.76 -11.93
C ALA A 178 -6.29 -8.97 -12.28
N ARG A 179 -7.27 -8.89 -11.36
CA ARG A 179 -8.50 -8.13 -11.58
C ARG A 179 -8.24 -6.64 -11.72
N LEU A 180 -7.38 -6.06 -10.87
CA LEU A 180 -6.97 -4.66 -10.93
C LEU A 180 -6.21 -4.35 -12.24
N VAL A 181 -5.21 -5.16 -12.58
CA VAL A 181 -4.41 -4.99 -13.81
C VAL A 181 -5.27 -5.13 -15.07
N ASN A 182 -6.25 -6.04 -15.07
CA ASN A 182 -7.13 -6.22 -16.22
C ASN A 182 -8.11 -5.06 -16.42
N ALA A 183 -8.42 -4.30 -15.38
CA ALA A 183 -9.34 -3.17 -15.45
C ALA A 183 -8.73 -1.90 -16.07
N VAL A 184 -7.41 -1.81 -16.16
CA VAL A 184 -6.70 -0.62 -16.67
C VAL A 184 -6.10 -0.87 -18.05
N PRO A 185 -5.90 0.16 -18.90
CA PRO A 185 -5.36 0.00 -20.25
C PRO A 185 -3.85 -0.28 -20.22
N SER A 186 -3.33 -0.68 -21.38
CA SER A 186 -1.89 -0.74 -21.66
C SER A 186 -1.22 0.60 -21.34
N GLY A 187 0.02 0.54 -20.84
CA GLY A 187 0.73 1.73 -20.37
C GLY A 187 0.40 2.11 -18.92
N SER A 188 -0.53 1.40 -18.23
CA SER A 188 -0.73 1.51 -16.80
C SER A 188 0.38 0.82 -16.03
N TYR A 189 0.50 1.13 -14.74
CA TYR A 189 1.56 0.60 -13.88
C TYR A 189 0.98 -0.04 -12.62
N LEU A 190 1.70 -1.05 -12.15
CA LEU A 190 1.47 -1.71 -10.86
C LEU A 190 2.71 -1.51 -9.99
N THR A 191 2.52 -0.97 -8.79
CA THR A 191 3.56 -0.84 -7.76
C THR A 191 3.18 -1.69 -6.57
N ILE A 192 4.07 -2.57 -6.14
CA ILE A 192 3.86 -3.43 -4.98
C ILE A 192 5.03 -3.28 -4.01
N SER A 193 4.72 -3.18 -2.71
CA SER A 193 5.65 -3.56 -1.64
C SER A 193 5.01 -4.62 -0.74
N HIS A 194 5.81 -5.57 -0.26
CA HIS A 194 5.31 -6.75 0.46
C HIS A 194 6.27 -7.20 1.55
N ALA A 195 5.74 -7.59 2.71
CA ALA A 195 6.53 -8.16 3.80
C ALA A 195 7.30 -9.41 3.33
N ALA A 196 8.60 -9.41 3.56
CA ALA A 196 9.49 -10.50 3.14
C ALA A 196 9.51 -11.62 4.19
N SER A 197 9.51 -12.87 3.72
CA SER A 197 9.75 -14.05 4.58
C SER A 197 11.20 -14.51 4.56
N ASP A 198 12.00 -14.02 3.61
CA ASP A 198 13.38 -14.42 3.32
C ASP A 198 14.41 -13.31 3.62
N ILE A 199 13.96 -12.15 4.11
CA ILE A 199 14.82 -11.12 4.71
C ILE A 199 14.67 -11.22 6.24
N SER A 200 15.79 -11.56 6.94
CA SER A 200 15.77 -11.79 8.38
C SER A 200 14.68 -12.78 8.82
N PRO A 201 14.66 -14.03 8.29
CA PRO A 201 13.51 -14.93 8.32
C PRO A 201 12.98 -15.20 9.73
N GLU A 202 13.87 -15.43 10.70
CA GLU A 202 13.49 -15.75 12.09
C GLU A 202 12.82 -14.53 12.78
N ALA A 203 13.43 -13.36 12.67
CA ALA A 203 12.89 -12.13 13.26
C ALA A 203 11.56 -11.73 12.60
N MET A 204 11.44 -11.90 11.28
CA MET A 204 10.20 -11.62 10.56
C MET A 204 9.09 -12.60 10.90
N ALA A 205 9.39 -13.89 11.04
CA ALA A 205 8.42 -14.89 11.47
C ALA A 205 7.88 -14.57 12.87
N GLU A 206 8.75 -14.21 13.82
CA GLU A 206 8.34 -13.83 15.17
C GLU A 206 7.54 -12.52 15.16
N MET A 207 7.95 -11.51 14.41
CA MET A 207 7.21 -10.25 14.26
C MET A 207 5.80 -10.49 13.70
N ILE A 208 5.68 -11.29 12.64
CA ILE A 208 4.40 -11.65 12.02
C ILE A 208 3.51 -12.41 13.02
N ARG A 209 4.08 -13.34 13.79
CA ARG A 209 3.36 -14.07 14.83
C ARG A 209 2.78 -13.11 15.89
N ARG A 210 3.60 -12.18 16.40
CA ARG A 210 3.16 -11.16 17.35
C ARG A 210 2.07 -10.27 16.79
N MET A 211 2.24 -9.82 15.55
CA MET A 211 1.22 -9.02 14.87
C MET A 211 -0.11 -9.77 14.81
N ASN A 212 -0.10 -11.04 14.39
CA ASN A 212 -1.31 -11.85 14.23
C ASN A 212 -2.02 -12.20 15.55
N GLU A 213 -1.33 -12.18 16.68
CA GLU A 213 -1.93 -12.39 18.01
C GLU A 213 -2.87 -11.25 18.42
N HIS A 214 -2.68 -10.05 17.89
CA HIS A 214 -3.42 -8.85 18.27
C HIS A 214 -4.38 -8.34 17.20
N LEU A 215 -4.21 -8.76 15.95
CA LEU A 215 -5.14 -8.42 14.87
C LEU A 215 -6.42 -9.25 14.94
N ALA A 216 -7.56 -8.64 14.63
CA ALA A 216 -8.85 -9.33 14.66
C ALA A 216 -8.88 -10.61 13.82
N ASP A 217 -8.26 -10.59 12.63
CA ASP A 217 -8.27 -11.71 11.68
C ASP A 217 -6.94 -12.49 11.67
N GLY A 218 -5.86 -11.97 12.28
CA GLY A 218 -4.55 -12.64 12.29
C GLY A 218 -3.98 -13.00 10.91
N ASN A 219 -4.15 -12.13 9.94
CA ASN A 219 -3.95 -12.45 8.51
C ASN A 219 -2.60 -12.03 7.93
N HIS A 220 -1.68 -11.47 8.72
CA HIS A 220 -0.40 -11.01 8.20
C HIS A 220 0.50 -12.20 7.80
N VAL A 221 1.03 -12.18 6.58
CA VAL A 221 1.97 -13.19 6.04
C VAL A 221 3.16 -12.55 5.35
N GLY A 222 4.33 -13.17 5.48
CA GLY A 222 5.51 -12.84 4.67
C GLY A 222 5.56 -13.71 3.42
N ARG A 223 6.13 -13.17 2.32
CA ARG A 223 6.37 -13.91 1.07
C ARG A 223 7.82 -13.76 0.63
N THR A 224 8.31 -14.78 -0.10
CA THR A 224 9.67 -14.71 -0.68
C THR A 224 9.68 -13.75 -1.86
N ARG A 225 10.89 -13.34 -2.27
CA ARG A 225 11.10 -12.49 -3.43
C ARG A 225 10.45 -13.05 -4.70
N GLU A 226 10.58 -14.35 -4.92
CA GLU A 226 10.03 -15.04 -6.11
C GLU A 226 8.51 -14.98 -6.12
N VAL A 227 7.86 -15.18 -4.96
CA VAL A 227 6.41 -15.07 -4.85
C VAL A 227 5.95 -13.64 -5.09
N VAL A 228 6.65 -12.63 -4.55
CA VAL A 228 6.33 -11.22 -4.82
C VAL A 228 6.53 -10.88 -6.30
N ALA A 229 7.60 -11.39 -6.93
CA ALA A 229 7.85 -11.19 -8.36
C ALA A 229 6.72 -11.77 -9.22
N SER A 230 6.11 -12.88 -8.82
CA SER A 230 5.01 -13.50 -9.57
C SER A 230 3.72 -12.65 -9.65
N PHE A 231 3.57 -11.62 -8.81
CA PHE A 231 2.47 -10.67 -8.96
C PHE A 231 2.61 -9.75 -10.18
N PHE A 232 3.80 -9.70 -10.77
CA PHE A 232 4.10 -8.92 -11.97
C PHE A 232 4.08 -9.77 -13.26
N ASP A 233 3.65 -11.03 -13.19
CA ASP A 233 3.59 -11.90 -14.37
C ASP A 233 2.75 -11.24 -15.48
N GLY A 234 3.30 -11.17 -16.68
CA GLY A 234 2.69 -10.51 -17.83
C GLY A 234 2.86 -8.98 -17.90
N LEU A 235 3.59 -8.39 -16.95
CA LEU A 235 3.98 -6.98 -16.97
C LEU A 235 5.46 -6.83 -17.36
N ASP A 236 5.80 -5.70 -17.96
CA ASP A 236 7.18 -5.27 -18.16
C ASP A 236 7.72 -4.75 -16.81
N LEU A 237 8.45 -5.58 -16.08
CA LEU A 237 9.04 -5.20 -14.80
C LEU A 237 10.16 -4.17 -15.03
N LEU A 238 10.07 -3.02 -14.36
CA LEU A 238 11.07 -1.96 -14.47
C LEU A 238 12.34 -2.32 -13.70
N GLU A 239 13.51 -1.95 -14.28
CA GLU A 239 14.78 -2.06 -13.57
C GLU A 239 14.78 -1.24 -12.26
N PRO A 240 15.32 -1.81 -11.19
CA PRO A 240 16.12 -3.03 -11.07
C PRO A 240 15.31 -4.33 -10.82
N GLY A 241 14.02 -4.35 -11.07
CA GLY A 241 13.16 -5.50 -10.84
C GLY A 241 12.55 -5.49 -9.44
N VAL A 242 12.22 -6.69 -8.92
CA VAL A 242 11.81 -6.85 -7.52
C VAL A 242 13.07 -6.96 -6.66
N VAL A 243 13.27 -5.94 -5.84
CA VAL A 243 14.42 -5.77 -4.94
C VAL A 243 13.93 -5.34 -3.56
N LYS A 244 14.81 -5.20 -2.59
CA LYS A 244 14.44 -4.52 -1.35
C LYS A 244 13.96 -3.10 -1.67
N VAL A 245 12.91 -2.64 -0.99
CA VAL A 245 12.36 -1.30 -1.26
C VAL A 245 13.39 -0.17 -1.17
N THR A 246 14.44 -0.35 -0.39
CA THR A 246 15.58 0.59 -0.29
C THR A 246 16.49 0.57 -1.52
N GLU A 247 16.52 -0.52 -2.28
CA GLU A 247 17.37 -0.69 -3.47
C GLU A 247 16.67 -0.24 -4.76
N TRP A 248 15.35 0.01 -4.71
CA TRP A 248 14.61 0.47 -5.88
C TRP A 248 14.83 1.97 -6.11
N ARG A 249 15.73 2.31 -7.05
CA ARG A 249 16.09 3.68 -7.45
C ARG A 249 16.34 4.62 -6.25
N PRO A 250 17.27 4.27 -5.34
CA PRO A 250 17.56 5.07 -4.16
C PRO A 250 18.16 6.44 -4.53
N GLU A 251 17.89 7.45 -3.73
CA GLU A 251 18.46 8.80 -3.90
C GLU A 251 19.93 8.86 -3.44
N SER A 252 20.35 7.90 -2.61
CA SER A 252 21.73 7.82 -2.09
C SER A 252 22.13 6.39 -1.76
N ALA A 253 23.46 6.14 -1.69
CA ALA A 253 24.00 4.85 -1.24
C ALA A 253 23.55 4.51 0.20
N ALA A 254 23.47 5.49 1.08
CA ALA A 254 23.03 5.30 2.46
C ALA A 254 21.55 4.81 2.53
N GLU A 255 20.70 5.27 1.63
CA GLU A 255 19.33 4.78 1.52
C GLU A 255 19.31 3.34 1.01
N ALA A 256 20.09 3.01 -0.01
CA ALA A 256 20.17 1.66 -0.57
C ALA A 256 20.61 0.62 0.47
N GLU A 257 21.50 0.99 1.38
CA GLU A 257 22.03 0.14 2.45
C GLU A 257 21.12 0.11 3.71
N GLY A 258 20.07 0.91 3.72
CA GLY A 258 19.14 1.00 4.86
C GLY A 258 18.46 -0.34 5.18
N PRO A 259 18.17 -0.60 6.47
CA PRO A 259 17.47 -1.83 6.85
C PRO A 259 16.01 -1.81 6.38
N THR A 260 15.57 -2.92 5.80
CA THR A 260 14.19 -3.15 5.40
C THR A 260 13.85 -4.64 5.44
N SER A 261 12.58 -4.95 5.61
CA SER A 261 12.00 -6.29 5.50
C SER A 261 10.93 -6.37 4.41
N LEU A 262 11.06 -5.54 3.39
CA LEU A 262 10.08 -5.44 2.32
C LEU A 262 10.75 -5.66 0.95
N TRP A 263 10.15 -6.53 0.14
CA TRP A 263 10.36 -6.57 -1.29
C TRP A 263 9.49 -5.53 -1.98
N GLY A 264 9.99 -4.89 -3.03
CA GLY A 264 9.21 -3.93 -3.82
C GLY A 264 9.59 -3.98 -5.29
N GLY A 265 8.64 -3.59 -6.13
CA GLY A 265 8.84 -3.52 -7.57
C GLY A 265 7.77 -2.66 -8.24
N VAL A 266 8.04 -2.29 -9.48
CA VAL A 266 7.13 -1.54 -10.36
C VAL A 266 7.09 -2.23 -11.71
N GLY A 267 5.90 -2.57 -12.19
CA GLY A 267 5.69 -3.20 -13.50
C GLY A 267 4.76 -2.37 -14.37
N ARG A 268 5.06 -2.30 -15.66
CA ARG A 268 4.22 -1.62 -16.67
C ARG A 268 3.35 -2.65 -17.39
N LYS A 269 2.07 -2.38 -17.57
CA LYS A 269 1.24 -3.16 -18.49
C LYS A 269 1.70 -2.93 -19.93
N PRO A 270 2.11 -3.99 -20.67
CA PRO A 270 2.69 -3.87 -21.99
C PRO A 270 1.81 -3.06 -22.94
N LEU A 271 2.44 -2.28 -23.80
CA LEU A 271 1.73 -1.65 -24.92
C LEU A 271 1.29 -2.72 -25.91
N PRO A 272 0.17 -2.52 -26.63
CA PRO A 272 -0.20 -3.42 -27.70
C PRO A 272 0.97 -3.54 -28.68
N VAL A 273 1.35 -4.77 -29.02
CA VAL A 273 2.31 -4.98 -30.10
C VAL A 273 1.70 -4.33 -31.33
N SER A 274 2.35 -3.28 -31.85
CA SER A 274 1.94 -2.68 -33.13
C SER A 274 2.01 -3.80 -34.16
N GLY A 275 0.83 -4.33 -34.52
CA GLY A 275 0.74 -5.38 -35.51
C GLY A 275 1.39 -4.86 -36.80
N SER A 276 2.38 -5.58 -37.31
CA SER A 276 2.81 -5.45 -38.67
C SER A 276 1.57 -5.60 -39.53
N ALA A 277 1.07 -4.48 -40.04
CA ALA A 277 0.10 -4.51 -41.12
C ALA A 277 0.78 -5.26 -42.29
N GLY A 278 0.36 -6.51 -42.47
CA GLY A 278 0.70 -7.31 -43.63
C GLY A 278 -0.22 -6.96 -44.80
#